data_fdad70f5953e35fcdfab1fbadf1a6c7f
#
_entry.id   fdad70f5953e35fcdfab1fbadf1a6c7f
#
_cell.length_a   1.000
_cell.length_b   1.000
_cell.length_c   1.000
_cell.angle_alpha   90.00
_cell.angle_beta   90.00
_cell.angle_gamma   90.00
#
_symmetry.space_group_name_H-M   'P 1'
#
loop_
_entity.id
_entity.type
_entity.pdbx_description
1 polymer ?
#
loop_
_entity_poly.entity_id
_entity_poly.type
_entity_poly.pdbx_seq_one_letter_code
_entity_poly.pdbx_strand_id
1 'polypeptide(L)'
;GFWKPHLPFNAPKKYWDLYKREEIPLATDRFRPEGLPEQVRNSSEIYAYARVADTSDIDFQREVKHGYYACMSYVDAQIGKVLDALDELGLSDNTIVVLLGDHGWNLGEHDFIGKHNLMNTSTHVPLIVRVPGMKKGKTKSMVEFVDLYPTLCELCKLPVPAEQLSGQSFAGVFKNLKAKTKGEVYIQWEGGDNAVDRRYSYAEWMKGDVKKASMLFDHRIDGKENKNRV
;
A
#
# COMPACT_ATOMS: atom_id res chain seq x y z
N GLY A 1 -6.26 4.56 -14.62
CA GLY A 1 -5.79 3.55 -13.64
C GLY A 1 -6.15 2.14 -14.05
N PHE A 2 -5.58 1.17 -13.35
CA PHE A 2 -5.86 -0.24 -13.55
C PHE A 2 -6.69 -0.76 -12.38
N TRP A 3 -7.78 -1.47 -12.68
CA TRP A 3 -8.68 -2.02 -11.65
C TRP A 3 -8.03 -3.16 -10.85
N LYS A 4 -7.24 -4.00 -11.51
CA LYS A 4 -6.56 -5.12 -10.86
C LYS A 4 -5.33 -4.64 -10.08
N PRO A 5 -5.04 -5.27 -8.94
CA PRO A 5 -5.55 -6.54 -8.42
C PRO A 5 -6.81 -6.46 -7.52
N HIS A 6 -7.71 -5.52 -7.70
CA HIS A 6 -8.97 -5.50 -6.94
C HIS A 6 -9.81 -6.78 -7.18
N LEU A 7 -10.59 -7.16 -6.18
CA LEU A 7 -11.59 -8.23 -6.27
C LEU A 7 -12.61 -7.99 -7.41
N PRO A 8 -13.19 -9.08 -8.00
CA PRO A 8 -12.76 -10.46 -7.89
C PRO A 8 -11.43 -10.67 -8.61
N PHE A 9 -10.61 -11.62 -8.14
CA PHE A 9 -9.27 -11.86 -8.70
C PHE A 9 -9.32 -12.59 -10.05
N ASN A 10 -9.94 -11.95 -11.04
CA ASN A 10 -10.06 -12.47 -12.39
C ASN A 10 -8.90 -12.00 -13.26
N ALA A 11 -8.15 -12.94 -13.81
CA ALA A 11 -7.08 -12.70 -14.77
C ALA A 11 -7.16 -13.73 -15.91
N PRO A 12 -6.65 -13.44 -17.11
CA PRO A 12 -6.56 -14.43 -18.17
C PRO A 12 -5.75 -15.67 -17.74
N LYS A 13 -6.17 -16.85 -18.20
CA LYS A 13 -5.60 -18.16 -17.82
C LYS A 13 -4.07 -18.19 -17.86
N LYS A 14 -3.44 -17.59 -18.87
CA LYS A 14 -1.98 -17.54 -19.01
C LYS A 14 -1.23 -16.93 -17.81
N TYR A 15 -1.89 -16.07 -17.02
CA TYR A 15 -1.29 -15.49 -15.81
C TYR A 15 -1.54 -16.37 -14.57
N TRP A 16 -2.64 -17.13 -14.55
CA TRP A 16 -2.85 -18.17 -13.55
C TRP A 16 -1.84 -19.30 -13.68
N ASP A 17 -1.55 -19.71 -14.91
CA ASP A 17 -0.62 -20.80 -15.21
C ASP A 17 0.86 -20.47 -14.90
N LEU A 18 1.18 -19.21 -14.57
CA LEU A 18 2.51 -18.82 -14.10
C LEU A 18 2.84 -19.35 -12.70
N TYR A 19 1.82 -19.71 -11.93
CA TYR A 19 1.97 -20.10 -10.53
C TYR A 19 1.33 -21.47 -10.31
N LYS A 20 2.02 -22.30 -9.53
CA LYS A 20 1.44 -23.54 -9.01
C LYS A 20 0.87 -23.25 -7.63
N ARG A 21 -0.42 -23.49 -7.44
CA ARG A 21 -1.15 -23.16 -6.20
C ARG A 21 -0.51 -23.79 -4.96
N GLU A 22 -0.07 -25.04 -5.07
CA GLU A 22 0.56 -25.79 -4.00
C GLU A 22 1.94 -25.22 -3.57
N GLU A 23 2.61 -24.48 -4.46
CA GLU A 23 3.91 -23.85 -4.19
C GLU A 23 3.76 -22.42 -3.62
N ILE A 24 2.54 -21.84 -3.59
CA ILE A 24 2.32 -20.49 -3.10
C ILE A 24 2.48 -20.46 -1.58
N PRO A 25 3.44 -19.67 -1.05
CA PRO A 25 3.66 -19.60 0.38
C PRO A 25 2.50 -18.87 1.07
N LEU A 26 2.03 -19.42 2.18
CA LEU A 26 1.09 -18.75 3.07
C LEU A 26 1.82 -17.72 3.94
N ALA A 27 1.06 -16.76 4.49
CA ALA A 27 1.57 -15.87 5.51
C ALA A 27 2.06 -16.67 6.74
N THR A 28 3.13 -16.22 7.36
CA THR A 28 3.71 -16.89 8.55
C THR A 28 3.04 -16.45 9.85
N ASP A 29 2.35 -15.34 9.82
CA ASP A 29 1.69 -14.64 10.92
C ASP A 29 0.15 -14.66 10.73
N ARG A 30 -0.40 -15.87 10.49
CA ARG A 30 -1.83 -16.12 10.28
C ARG A 30 -2.58 -16.23 11.62
N PHE A 31 -2.44 -15.25 12.46
CA PHE A 31 -3.12 -15.16 13.76
C PHE A 31 -3.39 -13.69 14.06
N ARG A 32 -4.47 -13.42 14.76
CA ARG A 32 -4.78 -12.06 15.21
C ARG A 32 -3.70 -11.57 16.17
N PRO A 33 -3.11 -10.38 15.97
CA PRO A 33 -2.09 -9.83 16.85
C PRO A 33 -2.54 -9.76 18.30
N GLU A 34 -1.63 -10.06 19.22
CA GLU A 34 -1.88 -9.97 20.66
C GLU A 34 -2.25 -8.54 21.07
N GLY A 35 -3.37 -8.36 21.77
CA GLY A 35 -3.85 -7.07 22.24
C GLY A 35 -4.38 -6.14 21.15
N LEU A 36 -4.61 -6.62 19.93
CA LEU A 36 -5.16 -5.81 18.86
C LEU A 36 -6.60 -5.38 19.18
N PRO A 37 -6.94 -4.07 19.10
CA PRO A 37 -8.28 -3.58 19.40
C PRO A 37 -9.35 -4.16 18.46
N GLU A 38 -10.59 -4.27 18.95
CA GLU A 38 -11.73 -4.77 18.17
C GLU A 38 -12.09 -3.87 16.97
N GLN A 39 -11.68 -2.61 16.98
CA GLN A 39 -11.83 -1.67 15.89
C GLN A 39 -11.05 -2.09 14.64
N VAL A 40 -9.95 -2.82 14.81
CA VAL A 40 -9.17 -3.40 13.71
C VAL A 40 -9.79 -4.74 13.34
N ARG A 41 -10.51 -4.76 12.22
CA ARG A 41 -11.30 -5.90 11.75
C ARG A 41 -10.82 -6.41 10.42
N ASN A 42 -11.22 -7.65 10.12
CA ASN A 42 -11.12 -8.19 8.77
C ASN A 42 -12.06 -7.43 7.85
N SER A 43 -11.68 -7.27 6.59
CA SER A 43 -12.56 -6.70 5.58
C SER A 43 -13.74 -7.63 5.29
N SER A 44 -14.95 -7.06 5.21
CA SER A 44 -16.11 -7.80 4.76
C SER A 44 -16.21 -7.92 3.23
N GLU A 45 -15.34 -7.24 2.50
CA GLU A 45 -15.41 -7.12 1.04
C GLU A 45 -15.29 -8.47 0.33
N ILE A 46 -14.45 -9.37 0.85
CA ILE A 46 -14.26 -10.70 0.25
C ILE A 46 -15.56 -11.51 0.18
N TYR A 47 -16.45 -11.35 1.16
CA TYR A 47 -17.74 -12.07 1.21
C TYR A 47 -18.73 -11.61 0.13
N ALA A 48 -18.55 -10.42 -0.43
CA ALA A 48 -19.36 -9.93 -1.55
C ALA A 48 -18.97 -10.60 -2.88
N TYR A 49 -17.75 -11.13 -2.98
CA TYR A 49 -17.20 -11.69 -4.22
C TYR A 49 -16.99 -13.21 -4.16
N ALA A 50 -16.96 -13.79 -2.99
CA ALA A 50 -16.77 -15.23 -2.81
C ALA A 50 -17.72 -15.77 -1.73
N ARG A 51 -18.29 -16.95 -1.98
CA ARG A 51 -19.05 -17.67 -0.96
C ARG A 51 -18.07 -18.37 -0.01
N VAL A 52 -17.60 -17.63 0.97
CA VAL A 52 -16.59 -18.09 1.94
C VAL A 52 -17.29 -18.33 3.26
N ALA A 53 -17.11 -19.50 3.81
CA ALA A 53 -17.57 -19.82 5.16
C ALA A 53 -16.53 -19.43 6.22
N ASP A 54 -15.24 -19.59 5.88
CA ASP A 54 -14.12 -19.35 6.77
C ASP A 54 -12.92 -18.78 6.00
N THR A 55 -12.51 -17.55 6.32
CA THR A 55 -11.35 -16.91 5.72
C THR A 55 -10.01 -17.45 6.26
N SER A 56 -10.03 -18.20 7.36
CA SER A 56 -8.85 -18.86 7.92
C SER A 56 -8.50 -20.19 7.23
N ASP A 57 -9.41 -20.71 6.39
CA ASP A 57 -9.17 -21.93 5.61
C ASP A 57 -7.92 -21.80 4.72
N ILE A 58 -7.03 -22.75 4.85
CA ILE A 58 -5.71 -22.74 4.20
C ILE A 58 -5.82 -22.81 2.68
N ASP A 59 -6.71 -23.65 2.17
CA ASP A 59 -6.87 -23.83 0.73
C ASP A 59 -7.53 -22.60 0.11
N PHE A 60 -8.48 -22.00 0.82
CA PHE A 60 -9.07 -20.72 0.43
C PHE A 60 -8.04 -19.59 0.42
N GLN A 61 -7.22 -19.43 1.46
CA GLN A 61 -6.17 -18.41 1.50
C GLN A 61 -5.17 -18.59 0.35
N ARG A 62 -4.81 -19.84 0.04
CA ARG A 62 -3.90 -20.15 -1.06
C ARG A 62 -4.53 -19.86 -2.43
N GLU A 63 -5.82 -20.13 -2.59
CA GLU A 63 -6.56 -19.77 -3.81
C GLU A 63 -6.66 -18.27 -4.02
N VAL A 64 -7.02 -17.53 -2.98
CA VAL A 64 -7.07 -16.06 -2.98
C VAL A 64 -5.70 -15.47 -3.37
N LYS A 65 -4.63 -15.96 -2.76
CA LYS A 65 -3.27 -15.51 -3.04
C LYS A 65 -2.82 -15.86 -4.45
N HIS A 66 -3.21 -17.02 -4.98
CA HIS A 66 -2.97 -17.40 -6.37
C HIS A 66 -3.65 -16.41 -7.33
N GLY A 67 -4.93 -16.11 -7.11
CA GLY A 67 -5.67 -15.15 -7.92
C GLY A 67 -5.08 -13.74 -7.85
N TYR A 68 -4.64 -13.32 -6.67
CA TYR A 68 -3.95 -12.04 -6.49
C TYR A 68 -2.66 -11.98 -7.31
N TYR A 69 -1.81 -13.02 -7.25
CA TYR A 69 -0.56 -13.10 -8.03
C TYR A 69 -0.83 -13.08 -9.54
N ALA A 70 -1.83 -13.83 -10.00
CA ALA A 70 -2.25 -13.81 -11.41
C ALA A 70 -2.70 -12.41 -11.86
N CYS A 71 -3.47 -11.70 -11.01
CA CYS A 71 -3.88 -10.33 -11.27
C CYS A 71 -2.70 -9.35 -11.27
N MET A 72 -1.74 -9.52 -10.38
CA MET A 72 -0.52 -8.71 -10.36
C MET A 72 0.29 -8.89 -11.65
N SER A 73 0.54 -10.12 -12.09
CA SER A 73 1.22 -10.38 -13.35
C SER A 73 0.44 -9.86 -14.57
N TYR A 74 -0.88 -9.90 -14.49
CA TYR A 74 -1.73 -9.34 -15.55
C TYR A 74 -1.61 -7.82 -15.63
N VAL A 75 -1.71 -7.11 -14.50
CA VAL A 75 -1.62 -5.64 -14.49
C VAL A 75 -0.20 -5.18 -14.85
N ASP A 76 0.82 -5.88 -14.40
CA ASP A 76 2.22 -5.61 -14.76
C ASP A 76 2.41 -5.63 -16.29
N ALA A 77 1.88 -6.66 -16.96
CA ALA A 77 1.91 -6.74 -18.42
C ALA A 77 1.11 -5.62 -19.12
N GLN A 78 0.04 -5.08 -18.49
CA GLN A 78 -0.67 -3.94 -19.08
C GLN A 78 0.10 -2.63 -18.86
N ILE A 79 0.74 -2.46 -17.70
CA ILE A 79 1.64 -1.33 -17.44
C ILE A 79 2.79 -1.33 -18.45
N GLY A 80 3.39 -2.51 -18.70
CA GLY A 80 4.43 -2.66 -19.72
C GLY A 80 4.02 -2.09 -21.07
N LYS A 81 2.84 -2.46 -21.58
CA LYS A 81 2.31 -1.92 -22.86
C LYS A 81 2.20 -0.39 -22.89
N VAL A 82 1.82 0.23 -21.78
CA VAL A 82 1.74 1.70 -21.70
C VAL A 82 3.13 2.32 -21.73
N LEU A 83 4.09 1.70 -21.06
CA LEU A 83 5.48 2.17 -21.04
C LEU A 83 6.15 1.97 -22.39
N ASP A 84 5.92 0.83 -23.06
CA ASP A 84 6.41 0.55 -24.41
C ASP A 84 5.87 1.58 -25.40
N ALA A 85 4.56 1.87 -25.36
CA ALA A 85 3.96 2.90 -26.22
C ALA A 85 4.52 4.30 -25.95
N LEU A 86 4.83 4.62 -24.69
CA LEU A 86 5.47 5.89 -24.34
C LEU A 86 6.87 6.01 -24.99
N ASP A 87 7.63 4.92 -24.99
CA ASP A 87 8.95 4.85 -25.61
C ASP A 87 8.86 4.90 -27.14
N GLU A 88 7.97 4.11 -27.75
CA GLU A 88 7.74 4.06 -29.21
C GLU A 88 7.30 5.42 -29.77
N LEU A 89 6.53 6.20 -29.01
CA LEU A 89 6.10 7.54 -29.41
C LEU A 89 7.15 8.62 -29.15
N GLY A 90 8.31 8.28 -28.59
CA GLY A 90 9.39 9.22 -28.30
C GLY A 90 9.05 10.22 -27.18
N LEU A 91 8.12 9.88 -26.28
CA LEU A 91 7.64 10.78 -25.23
C LEU A 91 8.35 10.55 -23.88
N SER A 92 9.13 9.50 -23.74
CA SER A 92 9.75 9.07 -22.48
C SER A 92 10.68 10.13 -21.88
N ASP A 93 11.38 10.89 -22.69
CA ASP A 93 12.31 11.92 -22.24
C ASP A 93 11.62 13.21 -21.76
N ASN A 94 10.31 13.33 -21.99
CA ASN A 94 9.52 14.49 -21.58
C ASN A 94 8.30 14.13 -20.72
N THR A 95 8.28 12.93 -20.14
CA THR A 95 7.14 12.46 -19.34
C THR A 95 7.60 11.94 -17.97
N ILE A 96 7.07 12.53 -16.90
CA ILE A 96 7.19 11.97 -15.56
C ILE A 96 6.21 10.79 -15.46
N VAL A 97 6.71 9.64 -15.01
CA VAL A 97 5.88 8.46 -14.76
C VAL A 97 5.77 8.24 -13.26
N VAL A 98 4.55 8.13 -12.76
CA VAL A 98 4.25 7.78 -11.36
C VAL A 98 3.49 6.48 -11.34
N LEU A 99 4.03 5.46 -10.68
CA LEU A 99 3.36 4.20 -10.38
C LEU A 99 3.18 4.08 -8.88
N LEU A 100 1.95 3.87 -8.45
CA LEU A 100 1.60 3.71 -7.04
C LEU A 100 0.48 2.67 -6.86
N GLY A 101 0.42 2.07 -5.66
CA GLY A 101 -0.78 1.41 -5.16
C GLY A 101 -1.60 2.42 -4.34
N ASP A 102 -2.92 2.41 -4.45
CA ASP A 102 -3.83 3.28 -3.70
C ASP A 102 -3.94 2.85 -2.22
N HIS A 103 -3.81 1.56 -1.96
CA HIS A 103 -3.71 0.91 -0.65
C HIS A 103 -3.00 -0.44 -0.81
N GLY A 104 -2.61 -1.03 0.31
CA GLY A 104 -2.09 -2.40 0.35
C GLY A 104 -3.21 -3.45 0.42
N TRP A 105 -2.86 -4.69 0.75
CA TRP A 105 -3.79 -5.81 0.85
C TRP A 105 -3.22 -6.90 1.76
N ASN A 106 -4.06 -7.42 2.66
CA ASN A 106 -3.75 -8.60 3.47
C ASN A 106 -4.16 -9.87 2.73
N LEU A 107 -3.28 -10.84 2.67
CA LEU A 107 -3.47 -12.15 2.02
C LEU A 107 -3.30 -13.30 3.02
N GLY A 108 -3.85 -13.14 4.22
CA GLY A 108 -3.78 -14.07 5.34
C GLY A 108 -2.89 -13.58 6.49
N GLU A 109 -2.14 -12.50 6.31
CA GLU A 109 -1.40 -11.86 7.41
C GLU A 109 -2.39 -11.40 8.49
N HIS A 110 -2.07 -11.67 9.76
CA HIS A 110 -2.91 -11.34 10.92
C HIS A 110 -4.33 -11.94 10.90
N ASP A 111 -4.50 -13.01 10.12
CA ASP A 111 -5.82 -13.61 9.83
C ASP A 111 -6.77 -12.64 9.10
N PHE A 112 -6.21 -11.70 8.34
CA PHE A 112 -6.97 -10.75 7.53
C PHE A 112 -6.90 -11.08 6.04
N ILE A 113 -8.03 -10.86 5.33
CA ILE A 113 -8.10 -10.82 3.87
C ILE A 113 -8.78 -9.52 3.49
N GLY A 114 -8.04 -8.66 2.81
CA GLY A 114 -8.53 -7.34 2.41
C GLY A 114 -7.66 -6.19 2.89
N LYS A 115 -8.24 -4.99 2.93
CA LYS A 115 -7.50 -3.73 3.07
C LYS A 115 -8.02 -2.79 4.15
N HIS A 116 -9.19 -3.06 4.71
CA HIS A 116 -9.95 -2.11 5.53
C HIS A 116 -9.47 -2.07 6.99
N ASN A 117 -8.19 -1.74 7.18
CA ASN A 117 -7.60 -1.56 8.50
C ASN A 117 -6.37 -0.63 8.43
N LEU A 118 -5.81 -0.28 9.60
CA LEU A 118 -4.64 0.60 9.74
C LEU A 118 -3.31 -0.16 9.92
N MET A 119 -3.28 -1.47 9.61
CA MET A 119 -2.05 -2.26 9.64
C MET A 119 -1.12 -1.87 8.48
N ASN A 120 0.17 -2.02 8.67
CA ASN A 120 1.19 -1.66 7.69
C ASN A 120 0.99 -2.36 6.33
N THR A 121 0.49 -3.58 6.32
CA THR A 121 0.14 -4.33 5.10
C THR A 121 -0.96 -3.66 4.26
N SER A 122 -1.83 -2.87 4.88
CA SER A 122 -2.89 -2.11 4.20
C SER A 122 -2.48 -0.67 3.84
N THR A 123 -1.54 -0.08 4.57
CA THR A 123 -1.25 1.35 4.49
C THR A 123 0.08 1.69 3.83
N HIS A 124 1.06 0.77 3.86
CA HIS A 124 2.37 0.97 3.25
C HIS A 124 2.40 0.40 1.83
N VAL A 125 2.37 1.25 0.83
CA VAL A 125 2.21 0.92 -0.58
C VAL A 125 3.44 1.26 -1.41
N PRO A 126 3.65 0.60 -2.56
CA PRO A 126 4.71 0.97 -3.48
C PRO A 126 4.45 2.36 -4.09
N LEU A 127 5.53 3.14 -4.19
CA LEU A 127 5.57 4.38 -4.95
C LEU A 127 6.86 4.41 -5.77
N ILE A 128 6.73 4.44 -7.08
CA ILE A 128 7.84 4.54 -8.04
C ILE A 128 7.62 5.79 -8.87
N VAL A 129 8.61 6.66 -8.92
CA VAL A 129 8.56 7.87 -9.74
C VAL A 129 9.78 7.91 -10.66
N ARG A 130 9.54 7.97 -11.98
CA ARG A 130 10.55 8.22 -12.99
C ARG A 130 10.47 9.68 -13.43
N VAL A 131 11.55 10.41 -13.22
CA VAL A 131 11.70 11.79 -13.71
C VAL A 131 12.80 11.78 -14.78
N PRO A 132 12.54 12.25 -16.01
CA PRO A 132 13.56 12.30 -17.07
C PRO A 132 14.84 13.00 -16.62
N GLY A 133 15.99 12.44 -16.98
CA GLY A 133 17.31 12.98 -16.64
C GLY A 133 17.75 12.81 -15.19
N MET A 134 16.91 12.27 -14.30
CA MET A 134 17.27 12.03 -12.90
C MET A 134 17.92 10.68 -12.67
N LYS A 135 18.77 10.57 -11.65
CA LYS A 135 19.46 9.31 -11.29
C LYS A 135 18.50 8.30 -10.68
N LYS A 136 18.70 7.04 -11.03
CA LYS A 136 18.01 5.90 -10.40
C LYS A 136 18.47 5.75 -8.95
N GLY A 137 17.55 5.35 -8.07
CA GLY A 137 17.87 5.04 -6.68
C GLY A 137 16.65 4.68 -5.85
N LYS A 138 16.90 4.33 -4.59
CA LYS A 138 15.88 4.06 -3.57
C LYS A 138 16.10 4.97 -2.39
N THR A 139 15.04 5.46 -1.80
CA THR A 139 15.07 6.28 -0.58
C THR A 139 14.21 5.63 0.51
N LYS A 140 14.51 5.98 1.75
CA LYS A 140 13.69 5.67 2.93
C LYS A 140 12.92 6.91 3.42
N SER A 141 12.80 7.94 2.58
CA SER A 141 12.06 9.15 2.93
C SER A 141 10.59 8.84 3.17
N MET A 142 10.04 9.41 4.24
CA MET A 142 8.61 9.32 4.54
C MET A 142 7.86 10.28 3.64
N VAL A 143 6.83 9.76 2.95
CA VAL A 143 5.97 10.54 2.03
C VAL A 143 4.55 10.01 2.11
N GLU A 144 3.59 10.88 1.79
CA GLU A 144 2.16 10.56 1.73
C GLU A 144 1.59 10.92 0.35
N PHE A 145 0.42 10.43 0.01
CA PHE A 145 -0.22 10.76 -1.26
C PHE A 145 -0.54 12.25 -1.43
N VAL A 146 -0.84 12.94 -0.35
CA VAL A 146 -1.04 14.40 -0.37
C VAL A 146 0.22 15.16 -0.82
N ASP A 147 1.39 14.54 -0.72
CA ASP A 147 2.68 15.11 -1.14
C ASP A 147 2.92 15.03 -2.66
N LEU A 148 2.17 14.16 -3.37
CA LEU A 148 2.37 13.96 -4.81
C LEU A 148 2.04 15.21 -5.62
N TYR A 149 0.91 15.86 -5.33
CA TYR A 149 0.48 17.04 -6.08
C TYR A 149 1.50 18.20 -6.01
N PRO A 150 1.93 18.67 -4.82
CA PRO A 150 2.94 19.72 -4.76
C PRO A 150 4.29 19.29 -5.35
N THR A 151 4.66 17.99 -5.24
CA THR A 151 5.88 17.46 -5.85
C THR A 151 5.83 17.54 -7.37
N LEU A 152 4.72 17.13 -7.98
CA LEU A 152 4.55 17.19 -9.44
C LEU A 152 4.52 18.64 -9.94
N CYS A 153 3.86 19.55 -9.22
CA CYS A 153 3.90 20.99 -9.54
C CYS A 153 5.35 21.51 -9.56
N GLU A 154 6.15 21.21 -8.54
CA GLU A 154 7.54 21.63 -8.47
C GLU A 154 8.39 21.04 -9.61
N LEU A 155 8.25 19.74 -9.86
CA LEU A 155 8.99 19.05 -10.94
C LEU A 155 8.63 19.58 -12.33
N CYS A 156 7.36 19.95 -12.55
CA CYS A 156 6.86 20.52 -13.78
C CYS A 156 7.00 22.05 -13.85
N LYS A 157 7.58 22.69 -12.83
CA LYS A 157 7.70 24.17 -12.72
C LYS A 157 6.36 24.90 -12.81
N LEU A 158 5.33 24.30 -12.25
CA LEU A 158 3.97 24.88 -12.13
C LEU A 158 3.83 25.58 -10.80
N PRO A 159 2.95 26.60 -10.69
CA PRO A 159 2.62 27.23 -9.41
C PRO A 159 2.05 26.18 -8.43
N VAL A 160 2.50 26.23 -7.18
CA VAL A 160 1.97 25.37 -6.11
C VAL A 160 0.95 26.20 -5.31
N PRO A 161 -0.35 25.81 -5.28
CA PRO A 161 -1.36 26.51 -4.47
C PRO A 161 -1.23 26.12 -2.98
N ALA A 162 -0.13 26.54 -2.34
CA ALA A 162 0.30 26.07 -1.03
C ALA A 162 -0.76 26.22 0.08
N GLU A 163 -1.57 27.28 0.02
CA GLU A 163 -2.64 27.53 1.01
C GLU A 163 -3.81 26.52 0.94
N GLN A 164 -3.89 25.74 -0.15
CA GLN A 164 -4.96 24.75 -0.38
C GLN A 164 -4.46 23.31 -0.17
N LEU A 165 -3.19 23.11 0.14
CA LEU A 165 -2.55 21.80 0.20
C LEU A 165 -2.07 21.47 1.60
N SER A 166 -2.40 20.27 2.08
CA SER A 166 -1.83 19.71 3.31
C SER A 166 -0.48 19.02 3.08
N GLY A 167 -0.18 18.65 1.82
CA GLY A 167 1.04 17.94 1.44
C GLY A 167 2.25 18.86 1.28
N GLN A 168 3.44 18.26 1.34
CA GLN A 168 4.73 18.93 1.16
C GLN A 168 5.47 18.26 0.00
N SER A 169 6.12 19.08 -0.85
CA SER A 169 6.93 18.55 -1.95
C SER A 169 8.12 17.75 -1.45
N PHE A 170 8.33 16.57 -2.02
CA PHE A 170 9.54 15.77 -1.86
C PHE A 170 10.45 15.81 -3.11
N ALA A 171 10.28 16.78 -3.99
CA ALA A 171 11.09 16.90 -5.23
C ALA A 171 12.60 16.93 -4.97
N GLY A 172 13.04 17.43 -3.81
CA GLY A 172 14.43 17.39 -3.38
C GLY A 172 15.06 16.00 -3.33
N VAL A 173 14.24 14.95 -3.14
CA VAL A 173 14.69 13.54 -3.10
C VAL A 173 15.26 13.10 -4.44
N PHE A 174 14.77 13.61 -5.57
CA PHE A 174 15.28 13.27 -6.90
C PHE A 174 16.70 13.80 -7.17
N LYS A 175 17.10 14.84 -6.47
CA LYS A 175 18.46 15.39 -6.52
C LYS A 175 19.38 14.72 -5.50
N ASN A 176 18.84 14.42 -4.32
CA ASN A 176 19.55 13.81 -3.21
C ASN A 176 18.65 12.80 -2.49
N LEU A 177 18.88 11.49 -2.70
CA LEU A 177 18.10 10.41 -2.09
C LEU A 177 18.09 10.42 -0.55
N LYS A 178 18.99 11.19 0.08
CA LYS A 178 19.06 11.40 1.54
C LYS A 178 18.42 12.73 1.97
N ALA A 179 17.76 13.46 1.04
CA ALA A 179 17.07 14.69 1.39
C ALA A 179 16.04 14.41 2.49
N LYS A 180 15.95 15.33 3.44
CA LYS A 180 14.94 15.23 4.50
C LYS A 180 13.56 15.50 3.90
N THR A 181 12.62 14.70 4.31
CA THR A 181 11.17 14.88 4.12
C THR A 181 10.53 15.00 5.51
N LYS A 182 9.23 14.80 5.62
CA LYS A 182 8.55 14.74 6.91
C LYS A 182 9.09 13.60 7.79
N GLY A 183 8.95 13.72 9.09
CA GLY A 183 9.39 12.72 10.07
C GLY A 183 8.37 11.61 10.28
N GLU A 184 7.09 11.95 10.08
CA GLU A 184 5.94 11.08 10.26
C GLU A 184 4.93 11.26 9.12
N VAL A 185 4.03 10.29 8.98
CA VAL A 185 2.91 10.27 8.03
C VAL A 185 1.62 9.91 8.77
N TYR A 186 0.49 10.36 8.24
CA TYR A 186 -0.82 10.21 8.89
C TYR A 186 -1.80 9.45 8.00
N ILE A 187 -2.50 8.50 8.59
CA ILE A 187 -3.49 7.67 7.91
C ILE A 187 -4.77 7.65 8.76
N GLN A 188 -5.92 7.77 8.11
CA GLN A 188 -7.22 7.71 8.77
C GLN A 188 -8.08 6.62 8.14
N TRP A 189 -8.73 5.81 8.99
CA TRP A 189 -9.69 4.80 8.56
C TRP A 189 -10.69 4.48 9.68
N GLU A 190 -12.00 4.50 9.36
CA GLU A 190 -13.11 4.15 10.27
C GLU A 190 -13.00 4.77 11.68
N GLY A 191 -12.71 6.06 11.73
CA GLY A 191 -12.58 6.82 12.98
C GLY A 191 -11.31 6.56 13.76
N GLY A 192 -10.39 5.79 13.21
CA GLY A 192 -9.04 5.64 13.74
C GLY A 192 -8.08 6.59 13.03
N ASP A 193 -7.26 7.27 13.81
CA ASP A 193 -6.17 8.14 13.36
C ASP A 193 -4.84 7.45 13.65
N ASN A 194 -4.02 7.24 12.65
CA ASN A 194 -2.72 6.58 12.77
C ASN A 194 -1.58 7.51 12.37
N ALA A 195 -0.62 7.68 13.28
CA ALA A 195 0.65 8.35 13.02
C ALA A 195 1.76 7.31 12.91
N VAL A 196 2.51 7.36 11.81
CA VAL A 196 3.59 6.41 11.52
C VAL A 196 4.89 7.16 11.29
N ASP A 197 5.94 6.77 12.01
CA ASP A 197 7.31 7.18 11.75
C ASP A 197 8.16 5.99 11.29
N ARG A 198 9.49 6.15 11.26
CA ARG A 198 10.41 5.08 10.85
C ARG A 198 10.50 3.92 11.84
N ARG A 199 9.96 4.06 13.01
CA ARG A 199 10.03 3.08 14.08
C ARG A 199 8.66 2.68 14.60
N TYR A 200 7.80 3.65 14.80
CA TYR A 200 6.52 3.43 15.46
C TYR A 200 5.35 3.61 14.50
N SER A 201 4.32 2.82 14.71
CA SER A 201 2.97 3.05 14.22
C SER A 201 2.05 3.14 15.42
N TYR A 202 1.42 4.30 15.62
CA TYR A 202 0.48 4.52 16.72
C TYR A 202 -0.87 4.95 16.17
N ALA A 203 -1.90 4.19 16.47
CA ALA A 203 -3.27 4.55 16.14
C ALA A 203 -4.14 4.65 17.37
N GLU A 204 -5.15 5.54 17.31
CA GLU A 204 -6.18 5.66 18.33
C GLU A 204 -7.55 5.91 17.72
N TRP A 205 -8.57 5.50 18.43
CA TRP A 205 -9.99 5.71 18.11
C TRP A 205 -10.63 6.55 19.19
N MET A 206 -11.12 7.73 18.81
CA MET A 206 -11.74 8.67 19.72
C MET A 206 -13.27 8.69 19.57
N LYS A 207 -13.99 8.98 20.67
CA LYS A 207 -15.40 9.35 20.65
C LYS A 207 -15.57 10.62 21.47
N GLY A 208 -15.63 11.77 20.79
CA GLY A 208 -15.36 13.06 21.43
C GLY A 208 -13.98 13.05 22.05
N ASP A 209 -13.85 13.50 23.29
CA ASP A 209 -12.57 13.54 24.01
C ASP A 209 -12.18 12.21 24.68
N VAL A 210 -12.97 11.16 24.47
CA VAL A 210 -12.74 9.86 25.13
C VAL A 210 -12.07 8.88 24.20
N LYS A 211 -10.85 8.46 24.55
CA LYS A 211 -10.14 7.39 23.84
C LYS A 211 -10.85 6.05 24.08
N LYS A 212 -11.26 5.39 23.02
CA LYS A 212 -11.97 4.11 23.02
C LYS A 212 -11.03 2.93 22.81
N ALA A 213 -10.00 3.11 21.99
CA ALA A 213 -9.00 2.10 21.71
C ALA A 213 -7.70 2.77 21.27
N SER A 214 -6.60 2.03 21.38
CA SER A 214 -5.33 2.42 20.80
C SER A 214 -4.49 1.18 20.45
N MET A 215 -3.58 1.35 19.49
CA MET A 215 -2.56 0.35 19.19
C MET A 215 -1.21 1.04 18.94
N LEU A 216 -0.14 0.39 19.32
CA LEU A 216 1.23 0.82 19.13
C LEU A 216 2.08 -0.36 18.67
N PHE A 217 2.78 -0.19 17.57
CA PHE A 217 3.79 -1.15 17.11
C PHE A 217 5.17 -0.49 17.06
N ASP A 218 6.19 -1.25 17.45
CA ASP A 218 7.61 -0.87 17.31
C ASP A 218 8.24 -1.72 16.21
N HIS A 219 8.36 -1.19 15.01
CA HIS A 219 8.84 -1.90 13.83
C HIS A 219 10.32 -2.32 13.92
N ARG A 220 11.09 -1.85 14.91
CA ARG A 220 12.45 -2.36 15.16
C ARG A 220 12.44 -3.67 15.93
N ILE A 221 11.38 -3.91 16.71
CA ILE A 221 11.24 -5.12 17.54
C ILE A 221 10.33 -6.12 16.83
N ASP A 222 9.25 -5.63 16.25
CA ASP A 222 8.20 -6.43 15.60
C ASP A 222 7.77 -5.74 14.29
N GLY A 223 8.55 -5.96 13.25
CA GLY A 223 8.27 -5.41 11.92
C GLY A 223 7.03 -6.00 11.25
N LYS A 224 6.40 -7.00 11.88
CA LYS A 224 5.18 -7.65 11.40
C LYS A 224 3.92 -7.25 12.18
N GLU A 225 4.04 -6.39 13.20
CA GLU A 225 2.89 -5.91 13.98
C GLU A 225 2.09 -7.03 14.68
N ASN A 226 2.79 -8.06 15.22
CA ASN A 226 2.17 -9.22 15.86
C ASN A 226 1.70 -8.96 17.30
N LYS A 227 2.17 -7.87 17.93
CA LYS A 227 1.87 -7.54 19.30
C LYS A 227 1.66 -6.05 19.52
N ASN A 228 0.46 -5.66 19.94
CA ASN A 228 0.17 -4.33 20.43
C ASN A 228 0.97 -4.04 21.71
N ARG A 229 1.52 -2.84 21.82
CA ARG A 229 2.42 -2.41 22.88
C ARG A 229 1.80 -1.35 23.82
N VAL A 230 0.51 -1.02 23.60
CA VAL A 230 -0.25 -0.15 24.52
C VAL A 230 -0.76 -0.97 25.71
#